data_b50f7f9c76cd987120dd657a5423aaff
#
_entry.id   b50f7f9c76cd987120dd657a5423aaff
#
_cell.length_a   1.000
_cell.length_b   1.000
_cell.length_c   1.000
_cell.angle_alpha   90.00
_cell.angle_beta   90.00
_cell.angle_gamma   90.00
#
_symmetry.space_group_name_H-M   'P 1'
#
loop_
_entity.id
_entity.type
_entity.pdbx_description
1 polymer ?
#
loop_
_entity_poly.entity_id
_entity_poly.type
_entity_poly.pdbx_seq_one_letter_code
_entity_poly.pdbx_strand_id
1 'polypeptide(L)'
;MEEKSSLISELVSDTVLLDYKTPVTKVMPLLEKYEAVVITRNGEYTGIIDSRSLSRQKGLNLKNSNALKYAEKTPQINDSTSIDDLIYYFYKTRRKALPYVRNGKIRGVLTRMTLLKILLSLQVLKGMKAEESMSSPVIAIDSGASLSQAKAAMRENKVNRLLVIDEGRFMGLLTNHDLSLKYSVTGERLPEMKTKRYSPSNIRIMEVVERNPVTINASSDLAEAARQMVERSISSVLVQSGGKPVGMLTVFDILESLVAKRQISERKVFISGLDNYTYEYEDDLRETLNTFVNKLEKIKNIKVNYITLHIKRIKTKSYELQARLSIDKYGTITMHIYGEKLDRALASLLSTLKNKVIKYKEKRIIFSKSAPVSDDEIAA
;
A
#
# COMPACT_ATOMS: atom_id res chain seq x y z
N MET A 1 -5.27 -28.93 -13.62
CA MET A 1 -4.17 -28.61 -12.66
C MET A 1 -2.88 -28.24 -13.40
N GLU A 2 -2.57 -28.87 -14.52
CA GLU A 2 -1.36 -28.58 -15.31
C GLU A 2 -1.30 -27.16 -15.92
N GLU A 3 -2.41 -26.62 -16.42
CA GLU A 3 -2.45 -25.23 -16.96
C GLU A 3 -2.12 -24.15 -15.93
N LYS A 4 -2.43 -24.36 -14.65
CA LYS A 4 -2.13 -23.36 -13.59
C LYS A 4 -0.67 -23.41 -13.13
N SER A 5 -0.04 -24.56 -13.21
CA SER A 5 1.36 -24.79 -12.83
C SER A 5 2.31 -24.14 -13.85
N SER A 6 1.96 -24.14 -15.15
CA SER A 6 2.77 -23.50 -16.18
C SER A 6 2.75 -21.96 -16.04
N LEU A 7 1.63 -21.38 -15.63
CA LEU A 7 1.43 -19.92 -15.60
C LEU A 7 2.37 -19.21 -14.61
N ILE A 8 2.67 -19.80 -13.45
CA ILE A 8 3.60 -19.19 -12.47
C ILE A 8 5.02 -19.24 -13.01
N SER A 9 5.48 -20.40 -13.47
CA SER A 9 6.87 -20.58 -13.96
C SER A 9 7.20 -19.75 -15.17
N GLU A 10 6.24 -19.52 -16.07
CA GLU A 10 6.41 -18.67 -17.27
C GLU A 10 6.53 -17.17 -16.94
N LEU A 11 5.99 -16.74 -15.82
CA LEU A 11 5.94 -15.34 -15.43
C LEU A 11 6.96 -14.98 -14.33
N VAL A 12 7.87 -15.89 -13.97
CA VAL A 12 8.96 -15.62 -13.04
C VAL A 12 9.92 -14.60 -13.62
N SER A 13 10.24 -13.57 -12.85
CA SER A 13 11.21 -12.54 -13.22
C SER A 13 12.59 -12.90 -12.72
N ASP A 14 13.61 -12.45 -13.44
CA ASP A 14 15.00 -12.60 -13.04
C ASP A 14 15.28 -11.89 -11.72
N THR A 15 16.26 -12.42 -10.99
CA THR A 15 16.79 -11.83 -9.76
C THR A 15 18.27 -12.15 -9.62
N VAL A 16 18.92 -11.47 -8.70
CA VAL A 16 20.31 -11.74 -8.33
C VAL A 16 20.36 -12.40 -6.95
N LEU A 17 21.13 -13.47 -6.85
CA LEU A 17 21.45 -14.12 -5.58
C LEU A 17 22.74 -13.52 -5.03
N LEU A 18 22.69 -12.99 -3.82
CA LEU A 18 23.81 -12.37 -3.14
C LEU A 18 24.13 -13.09 -1.82
N ASP A 19 25.40 -13.18 -1.51
CA ASP A 19 25.83 -13.67 -0.19
C ASP A 19 25.41 -12.68 0.92
N TYR A 20 25.05 -13.21 2.08
CA TYR A 20 24.57 -12.44 3.22
C TYR A 20 25.58 -11.40 3.74
N LYS A 21 26.90 -11.59 3.49
CA LYS A 21 27.96 -10.64 3.82
C LYS A 21 28.10 -9.51 2.79
N THR A 22 27.42 -9.57 1.67
CA THR A 22 27.50 -8.52 0.64
C THR A 22 27.22 -7.15 1.24
N PRO A 23 28.08 -6.13 1.03
CA PRO A 23 27.81 -4.78 1.49
C PRO A 23 26.51 -4.24 0.90
N VAL A 24 25.68 -3.59 1.71
CA VAL A 24 24.38 -3.07 1.25
C VAL A 24 24.52 -2.02 0.14
N THR A 25 25.68 -1.34 0.07
CA THR A 25 26.00 -0.40 -1.01
C THR A 25 26.04 -1.06 -2.39
N LYS A 26 26.35 -2.37 -2.48
CA LYS A 26 26.27 -3.15 -3.71
C LYS A 26 24.84 -3.63 -4.03
N VAL A 27 23.96 -3.69 -3.04
CA VAL A 27 22.56 -4.08 -3.22
C VAL A 27 21.75 -2.95 -3.86
N MET A 28 21.99 -1.70 -3.45
CA MET A 28 21.19 -0.55 -3.87
C MET A 28 21.09 -0.38 -5.39
N PRO A 29 22.20 -0.38 -6.16
CA PRO A 29 22.12 -0.26 -7.62
C PRO A 29 21.35 -1.41 -8.29
N LEU A 30 21.36 -2.60 -7.69
CA LEU A 30 20.64 -3.75 -8.22
C LEU A 30 19.13 -3.59 -8.07
N LEU A 31 18.64 -2.85 -7.07
CA LEU A 31 17.21 -2.57 -6.88
C LEU A 31 16.64 -1.54 -7.88
N GLU A 32 17.48 -0.89 -8.66
CA GLU A 32 17.06 -0.10 -9.81
C GLU A 32 16.71 -1.01 -11.01
N LYS A 33 17.41 -2.14 -11.13
CA LYS A 33 17.24 -3.11 -12.21
C LYS A 33 16.27 -4.24 -11.86
N TYR A 34 16.28 -4.69 -10.62
CA TYR A 34 15.50 -5.83 -10.13
C TYR A 34 14.49 -5.38 -9.07
N GLU A 35 13.29 -5.89 -9.10
CA GLU A 35 12.24 -5.60 -8.08
C GLU A 35 12.66 -6.03 -6.67
N ALA A 36 13.47 -7.08 -6.59
CA ALA A 36 14.09 -7.56 -5.36
C ALA A 36 15.36 -8.35 -5.65
N VAL A 37 16.26 -8.45 -4.69
CA VAL A 37 17.42 -9.36 -4.70
C VAL A 37 17.26 -10.40 -3.62
N VAL A 38 17.72 -11.62 -3.87
CA VAL A 38 17.64 -12.74 -2.94
C VAL A 38 18.96 -12.88 -2.18
N ILE A 39 18.86 -13.00 -0.87
CA ILE A 39 20.02 -13.15 0.01
C ILE A 39 20.14 -14.62 0.43
N THR A 40 21.34 -15.15 0.28
CA THR A 40 21.67 -16.54 0.63
C THR A 40 22.81 -16.60 1.63
N ARG A 41 22.85 -17.67 2.41
CA ARG A 41 23.95 -18.02 3.29
C ARG A 41 24.34 -19.48 3.01
N ASN A 42 25.57 -19.71 2.58
CA ASN A 42 26.05 -21.04 2.17
C ASN A 42 25.13 -21.69 1.10
N GLY A 43 24.57 -20.91 0.20
CA GLY A 43 23.63 -21.37 -0.83
C GLY A 43 22.17 -21.51 -0.38
N GLU A 44 21.89 -21.41 0.92
CA GLU A 44 20.54 -21.49 1.46
C GLU A 44 19.86 -20.12 1.50
N TYR A 45 18.55 -20.12 1.26
CA TYR A 45 17.73 -18.92 1.30
C TYR A 45 17.67 -18.31 2.70
N THR A 46 18.03 -17.04 2.81
CA THR A 46 17.99 -16.28 4.07
C THR A 46 16.90 -15.21 4.07
N GLY A 47 16.65 -14.59 2.92
CA GLY A 47 15.62 -13.55 2.80
C GLY A 47 15.70 -12.82 1.47
N ILE A 48 14.86 -11.81 1.30
CA ILE A 48 14.90 -10.89 0.15
C ILE A 48 15.11 -9.47 0.63
N ILE A 49 15.67 -8.65 -0.25
CA ILE A 49 15.74 -7.19 -0.09
C ILE A 49 15.02 -6.57 -1.29
N ASP A 50 14.04 -5.72 -1.02
CA ASP A 50 13.39 -4.83 -1.98
C ASP A 50 13.60 -3.36 -1.57
N SER A 51 13.20 -2.41 -2.39
CA SER A 51 13.33 -0.98 -2.07
C SER A 51 12.63 -0.57 -0.76
N ARG A 52 11.62 -1.32 -0.32
CA ARG A 52 10.92 -1.10 0.96
C ARG A 52 11.74 -1.57 2.16
N SER A 53 12.53 -2.65 2.00
CA SER A 53 13.42 -3.13 3.06
C SER A 53 14.42 -2.06 3.48
N LEU A 54 14.93 -1.30 2.51
CA LEU A 54 15.89 -0.22 2.76
C LEU A 54 15.23 1.04 3.32
N SER A 55 14.09 1.46 2.76
CA SER A 55 13.40 2.70 3.15
C SER A 55 12.84 2.70 4.57
N ARG A 56 12.60 1.52 5.16
CA ARG A 56 12.04 1.35 6.51
C ARG A 56 13.03 1.62 7.64
N GLN A 57 14.32 1.58 7.37
CA GLN A 57 15.34 1.73 8.43
C GLN A 57 15.79 3.19 8.54
N LYS A 58 15.52 3.80 9.71
CA LYS A 58 16.07 5.12 10.07
C LYS A 58 17.55 4.97 10.37
N GLY A 59 18.40 5.91 9.90
CA GLY A 59 19.81 5.94 10.20
C GLY A 59 20.61 4.84 9.49
N LEU A 60 20.40 4.68 8.18
CA LEU A 60 21.16 3.79 7.32
C LEU A 60 22.66 4.07 7.42
N ASN A 61 23.38 3.29 8.21
CA ASN A 61 24.84 3.24 8.11
C ASN A 61 25.22 2.31 6.95
N LEU A 62 25.02 2.83 5.72
CA LEU A 62 25.22 2.07 4.48
C LEU A 62 26.66 1.57 4.33
N LYS A 63 27.64 2.36 4.82
CA LYS A 63 29.06 2.05 4.63
C LYS A 63 29.52 0.80 5.39
N ASN A 64 28.90 0.50 6.54
CA ASN A 64 29.33 -0.59 7.43
C ASN A 64 28.25 -1.66 7.65
N SER A 65 27.29 -1.77 6.74
CA SER A 65 26.21 -2.76 6.86
C SER A 65 26.22 -3.76 5.72
N ASN A 66 25.96 -5.01 6.06
CA ASN A 66 25.81 -6.10 5.08
C ASN A 66 24.33 -6.36 4.73
N ALA A 67 24.12 -7.13 3.67
CA ALA A 67 22.80 -7.44 3.15
C ALA A 67 21.89 -8.16 4.17
N LEU A 68 22.46 -9.01 5.04
CA LEU A 68 21.70 -9.76 6.04
C LEU A 68 20.84 -8.86 6.93
N LYS A 69 21.38 -7.69 7.30
CA LYS A 69 20.66 -6.74 8.17
C LYS A 69 19.35 -6.25 7.58
N TYR A 70 19.23 -6.24 6.26
CA TYR A 70 18.07 -5.73 5.52
C TYR A 70 17.25 -6.84 4.86
N ALA A 71 17.77 -8.06 4.88
CA ALA A 71 17.07 -9.22 4.34
C ALA A 71 15.86 -9.56 5.21
N GLU A 72 14.71 -9.71 4.58
CA GLU A 72 13.50 -10.13 5.27
C GLU A 72 13.09 -11.52 4.76
N LYS A 73 12.90 -12.45 5.70
CA LYS A 73 12.46 -13.80 5.37
C LYS A 73 11.00 -13.77 4.91
N THR A 74 10.74 -14.39 3.77
CA THR A 74 9.41 -14.50 3.19
C THR A 74 9.09 -15.95 2.84
N PRO A 75 7.82 -16.30 2.66
CA PRO A 75 7.47 -17.58 2.04
C PRO A 75 8.17 -17.74 0.69
N GLN A 76 8.60 -18.96 0.39
CA GLN A 76 9.06 -19.36 -0.92
C GLN A 76 7.88 -19.95 -1.68
N ILE A 77 7.78 -19.64 -2.97
CA ILE A 77 6.71 -20.11 -3.85
C ILE A 77 7.26 -21.09 -4.88
N ASN A 78 6.41 -21.96 -5.38
CA ASN A 78 6.74 -22.96 -6.39
C ASN A 78 5.52 -23.21 -7.29
N ASP A 79 5.63 -24.16 -8.22
CA ASP A 79 4.58 -24.50 -9.18
C ASP A 79 3.29 -25.01 -8.52
N SER A 80 3.36 -25.57 -7.30
CA SER A 80 2.20 -26.07 -6.57
C SER A 80 1.53 -25.00 -5.68
N THR A 81 2.11 -23.80 -5.58
CA THR A 81 1.55 -22.73 -4.75
C THR A 81 0.21 -22.25 -5.31
N SER A 82 -0.82 -22.30 -4.50
CA SER A 82 -2.16 -21.87 -4.93
C SER A 82 -2.24 -20.35 -5.16
N ILE A 83 -3.17 -19.92 -6.00
CA ILE A 83 -3.41 -18.47 -6.22
C ILE A 83 -3.81 -17.80 -4.91
N ASP A 84 -4.56 -18.47 -4.05
CA ASP A 84 -4.98 -17.95 -2.75
C ASP A 84 -3.79 -17.73 -1.81
N ASP A 85 -2.85 -18.68 -1.80
CA ASP A 85 -1.61 -18.54 -1.05
C ASP A 85 -0.75 -17.41 -1.60
N LEU A 86 -0.65 -17.26 -2.93
CA LEU A 86 0.07 -16.14 -3.54
C LEU A 86 -0.51 -14.80 -3.10
N ILE A 87 -1.83 -14.63 -3.23
CA ILE A 87 -2.53 -13.40 -2.78
C ILE A 87 -2.23 -13.14 -1.31
N TYR A 88 -2.39 -14.17 -0.47
CA TYR A 88 -2.17 -14.07 0.98
C TYR A 88 -0.72 -13.76 1.33
N TYR A 89 0.27 -14.40 0.70
CA TYR A 89 1.69 -14.16 0.97
C TYR A 89 2.10 -12.73 0.60
N PHE A 90 1.67 -12.22 -0.55
CA PHE A 90 1.92 -10.83 -0.92
C PHE A 90 1.22 -9.83 0.01
N TYR A 91 -0.01 -10.10 0.39
CA TYR A 91 -0.75 -9.30 1.35
C TYR A 91 -0.05 -9.25 2.71
N LYS A 92 0.27 -10.42 3.28
CA LYS A 92 0.86 -10.55 4.62
C LYS A 92 2.28 -9.96 4.70
N THR A 93 3.12 -10.25 3.72
CA THR A 93 4.52 -9.80 3.74
C THR A 93 4.69 -8.35 3.31
N ARG A 94 3.75 -7.82 2.55
CA ARG A 94 3.82 -6.49 1.92
C ARG A 94 5.07 -6.28 1.06
N ARG A 95 5.70 -7.37 0.57
CA ARG A 95 6.88 -7.32 -0.29
C ARG A 95 6.52 -7.02 -1.74
N LYS A 96 7.49 -6.53 -2.50
CA LYS A 96 7.33 -6.31 -3.94
C LYS A 96 7.43 -7.60 -4.74
N ALA A 97 8.19 -8.58 -4.22
CA ALA A 97 8.43 -9.86 -4.85
C ALA A 97 8.54 -10.97 -3.82
N LEU A 98 8.33 -12.22 -4.25
CA LEU A 98 8.54 -13.44 -3.47
C LEU A 98 9.49 -14.38 -4.25
N PRO A 99 10.40 -15.10 -3.57
CA PRO A 99 11.34 -16.01 -4.22
C PRO A 99 10.61 -17.24 -4.78
N TYR A 100 10.88 -17.56 -6.04
CA TYR A 100 10.37 -18.74 -6.70
C TYR A 100 11.43 -19.83 -6.70
N VAL A 101 11.02 -21.03 -6.25
CA VAL A 101 11.88 -22.20 -6.08
C VAL A 101 11.40 -23.33 -6.99
N ARG A 102 12.32 -23.96 -7.70
CA ARG A 102 12.08 -25.17 -8.49
C ARG A 102 13.24 -26.12 -8.28
N ASN A 103 12.94 -27.40 -7.99
CA ASN A 103 13.94 -28.44 -7.67
C ASN A 103 14.92 -28.01 -6.55
N GLY A 104 14.38 -27.43 -5.47
CA GLY A 104 15.15 -26.97 -4.31
C GLY A 104 16.07 -25.76 -4.55
N LYS A 105 16.05 -25.18 -5.75
CA LYS A 105 16.89 -24.00 -6.11
C LYS A 105 16.03 -22.79 -6.45
N ILE A 106 16.47 -21.62 -6.00
CA ILE A 106 15.83 -20.36 -6.40
C ILE A 106 16.09 -20.14 -7.89
N ARG A 107 15.03 -19.89 -8.63
CA ARG A 107 15.07 -19.66 -10.09
C ARG A 107 14.72 -18.24 -10.49
N GLY A 108 14.21 -17.45 -9.56
CA GLY A 108 13.81 -16.07 -9.79
C GLY A 108 12.89 -15.57 -8.69
N VAL A 109 12.12 -14.56 -9.02
CA VAL A 109 11.11 -13.98 -8.13
C VAL A 109 9.79 -13.80 -8.88
N LEU A 110 8.67 -14.00 -8.19
CA LEU A 110 7.38 -13.53 -8.66
C LEU A 110 7.11 -12.14 -8.10
N THR A 111 6.78 -11.18 -8.96
CA THR A 111 6.50 -9.81 -8.54
C THR A 111 5.01 -9.57 -8.32
N ARG A 112 4.65 -8.50 -7.62
CA ARG A 112 3.22 -8.10 -7.49
C ARG A 112 2.59 -7.76 -8.84
N MET A 113 3.37 -7.20 -9.78
CA MET A 113 2.88 -6.90 -11.12
C MET A 113 2.60 -8.19 -11.89
N THR A 114 3.48 -9.18 -11.73
CA THR A 114 3.27 -10.52 -12.29
C THR A 114 2.02 -11.17 -11.70
N LEU A 115 1.82 -11.06 -10.37
CA LEU A 115 0.59 -11.55 -9.75
C LEU A 115 -0.66 -10.86 -10.33
N LEU A 116 -0.63 -9.54 -10.56
CA LEU A 116 -1.76 -8.86 -11.22
C LEU A 116 -2.05 -9.43 -12.61
N LYS A 117 -1.03 -9.75 -13.42
CA LYS A 117 -1.21 -10.40 -14.72
C LYS A 117 -1.93 -11.75 -14.59
N ILE A 118 -1.50 -12.55 -13.62
CA ILE A 118 -2.15 -13.84 -13.31
C ILE A 118 -3.62 -13.63 -12.89
N LEU A 119 -3.89 -12.68 -12.01
CA LEU A 119 -5.25 -12.39 -11.54
C LEU A 119 -6.18 -11.90 -12.67
N LEU A 120 -5.64 -11.13 -13.61
CA LEU A 120 -6.35 -10.68 -14.80
C LEU A 120 -6.67 -11.86 -15.74
N SER A 121 -5.68 -12.71 -16.05
CA SER A 121 -5.89 -13.88 -16.93
C SER A 121 -6.93 -14.86 -16.34
N LEU A 122 -6.95 -15.03 -15.04
CA LEU A 122 -7.90 -15.86 -14.32
C LEU A 122 -9.25 -15.17 -14.03
N GLN A 123 -9.45 -13.94 -14.50
CA GLN A 123 -10.66 -13.12 -14.29
C GLN A 123 -11.09 -12.98 -12.82
N VAL A 124 -10.15 -13.09 -11.88
CA VAL A 124 -10.43 -13.05 -10.42
C VAL A 124 -10.99 -11.71 -9.96
N LEU A 125 -10.71 -10.64 -10.70
CA LEU A 125 -11.09 -9.24 -10.36
C LEU A 125 -12.43 -8.81 -10.97
N LYS A 126 -13.07 -9.67 -11.75
CA LYS A 126 -14.33 -9.35 -12.43
C LYS A 126 -15.45 -9.10 -11.44
N GLY A 127 -16.22 -8.02 -11.66
CA GLY A 127 -17.38 -7.66 -10.83
C GLY A 127 -17.06 -7.03 -9.48
N MET A 128 -15.76 -6.76 -9.20
CA MET A 128 -15.34 -5.96 -8.04
C MET A 128 -15.17 -4.50 -8.48
N LYS A 129 -15.75 -3.55 -7.74
CA LYS A 129 -15.70 -2.13 -8.09
C LYS A 129 -14.52 -1.41 -7.43
N ALA A 130 -13.98 -0.40 -8.13
CA ALA A 130 -12.87 0.40 -7.63
C ALA A 130 -13.21 1.13 -6.32
N GLU A 131 -14.41 1.67 -6.22
CA GLU A 131 -14.91 2.39 -5.03
C GLU A 131 -14.98 1.52 -3.77
N GLU A 132 -15.19 0.22 -3.92
CA GLU A 132 -15.24 -0.74 -2.82
C GLU A 132 -13.86 -1.03 -2.23
N SER A 133 -12.81 -0.86 -3.05
CA SER A 133 -11.44 -1.25 -2.72
C SER A 133 -10.50 -0.06 -2.52
N MET A 134 -10.82 1.12 -3.06
CA MET A 134 -9.97 2.30 -2.98
C MET A 134 -9.77 2.77 -1.53
N SER A 135 -8.61 3.35 -1.26
CA SER A 135 -8.36 4.15 -0.05
C SER A 135 -8.91 5.55 -0.23
N SER A 136 -9.75 6.01 0.70
CA SER A 136 -10.38 7.33 0.71
C SER A 136 -10.41 7.90 2.14
N PRO A 137 -10.26 9.23 2.33
CA PRO A 137 -9.93 10.25 1.34
C PRO A 137 -8.45 10.22 0.93
N VAL A 138 -8.14 10.79 -0.24
CA VAL A 138 -6.75 11.02 -0.64
C VAL A 138 -6.18 12.18 0.18
N ILE A 139 -4.94 12.04 0.65
CA ILE A 139 -4.24 13.12 1.36
C ILE A 139 -3.78 14.15 0.33
N ALA A 140 -4.13 15.41 0.54
CA ALA A 140 -3.77 16.52 -0.34
C ALA A 140 -2.69 17.41 0.27
N ILE A 141 -1.97 18.11 -0.61
CA ILE A 141 -0.99 19.15 -0.28
C ILE A 141 -1.15 20.33 -1.25
N ASP A 142 -0.86 21.54 -0.77
CA ASP A 142 -0.90 22.76 -1.57
C ASP A 142 0.21 22.79 -2.63
N SER A 143 -0.09 23.34 -3.81
CA SER A 143 0.83 23.45 -4.95
C SER A 143 2.09 24.28 -4.64
N GLY A 144 2.00 25.23 -3.73
CA GLY A 144 3.10 26.07 -3.26
C GLY A 144 4.06 25.38 -2.30
N ALA A 145 3.75 24.15 -1.86
CA ALA A 145 4.58 23.42 -0.90
C ALA A 145 5.97 23.06 -1.48
N SER A 146 6.94 22.89 -0.57
CA SER A 146 8.29 22.41 -0.89
C SER A 146 8.36 20.89 -0.87
N LEU A 147 9.43 20.32 -1.48
CA LEU A 147 9.72 18.88 -1.40
C LEU A 147 9.87 18.41 0.05
N SER A 148 10.44 19.25 0.93
CA SER A 148 10.59 18.93 2.36
C SER A 148 9.24 18.80 3.06
N GLN A 149 8.31 19.72 2.78
CA GLN A 149 6.95 19.69 3.32
C GLN A 149 6.18 18.47 2.79
N ALA A 150 6.31 18.16 1.50
CA ALA A 150 5.68 16.96 0.92
C ALA A 150 6.21 15.68 1.56
N LYS A 151 7.52 15.57 1.78
CA LYS A 151 8.12 14.43 2.47
C LYS A 151 7.64 14.30 3.93
N ALA A 152 7.49 15.43 4.62
CA ALA A 152 6.92 15.46 5.97
C ALA A 152 5.46 15.00 5.96
N ALA A 153 4.63 15.54 5.08
CA ALA A 153 3.23 15.16 4.93
C ALA A 153 3.05 13.67 4.60
N MET A 154 3.86 13.11 3.67
CA MET A 154 3.84 11.68 3.37
C MET A 154 4.21 10.83 4.59
N ARG A 155 5.21 11.26 5.37
CA ARG A 155 5.66 10.56 6.57
C ARG A 155 4.61 10.61 7.68
N GLU A 156 4.02 11.76 7.94
CA GLU A 156 3.02 11.98 8.99
C GLU A 156 1.75 11.20 8.70
N ASN A 157 1.29 11.24 7.46
CA ASN A 157 0.09 10.52 7.02
C ASN A 157 0.38 9.07 6.59
N LYS A 158 1.66 8.64 6.58
CA LYS A 158 2.13 7.30 6.16
C LYS A 158 1.62 6.87 4.79
N VAL A 159 1.57 7.82 3.90
CA VAL A 159 1.25 7.61 2.49
C VAL A 159 2.50 7.79 1.64
N ASN A 160 2.50 7.19 0.47
CA ASN A 160 3.57 7.36 -0.52
C ASN A 160 3.14 8.26 -1.68
N ARG A 161 1.96 8.88 -1.57
CA ARG A 161 1.37 9.72 -2.61
C ARG A 161 0.55 10.82 -1.99
N LEU A 162 0.62 12.01 -2.59
CA LEU A 162 -0.16 13.17 -2.22
C LEU A 162 -0.87 13.72 -3.46
N LEU A 163 -2.12 14.10 -3.28
CA LEU A 163 -2.85 14.88 -4.27
C LEU A 163 -2.35 16.31 -4.18
N VAL A 164 -1.92 16.89 -5.30
CA VAL A 164 -1.52 18.29 -5.33
C VAL A 164 -2.74 19.12 -5.74
N ILE A 165 -3.07 20.12 -4.92
CA ILE A 165 -4.20 21.02 -5.14
C ILE A 165 -3.72 22.47 -5.14
N ASP A 166 -4.40 23.31 -5.91
CA ASP A 166 -4.23 24.75 -5.97
C ASP A 166 -5.61 25.39 -5.91
N GLU A 167 -5.89 26.20 -4.89
CA GLU A 167 -7.21 26.82 -4.69
C GLU A 167 -8.39 25.85 -4.84
N GLY A 168 -8.21 24.62 -4.34
CA GLY A 168 -9.21 23.55 -4.45
C GLY A 168 -9.26 22.82 -5.79
N ARG A 169 -8.45 23.21 -6.78
CA ARG A 169 -8.33 22.54 -8.09
C ARG A 169 -7.26 21.46 -8.04
N PHE A 170 -7.55 20.34 -8.68
CA PHE A 170 -6.58 19.25 -8.84
C PHE A 170 -5.48 19.65 -9.83
N MET A 171 -4.23 19.61 -9.39
CA MET A 171 -3.05 19.96 -10.19
C MET A 171 -2.21 18.75 -10.59
N GLY A 172 -2.33 17.64 -9.87
CA GLY A 172 -1.58 16.42 -10.17
C GLY A 172 -1.34 15.52 -8.96
N LEU A 173 -0.54 14.50 -9.18
CA LEU A 173 -0.15 13.51 -8.17
C LEU A 173 1.35 13.57 -7.92
N LEU A 174 1.74 13.59 -6.66
CA LEU A 174 3.13 13.52 -6.22
C LEU A 174 3.39 12.20 -5.51
N THR A 175 4.41 11.45 -5.92
CA THR A 175 4.76 10.19 -5.30
C THR A 175 6.09 10.26 -4.54
N ASN A 176 6.30 9.34 -3.59
CA ASN A 176 7.59 9.22 -2.91
C ASN A 176 8.74 8.84 -3.87
N HIS A 177 8.42 8.21 -5.01
CA HIS A 177 9.39 7.92 -6.07
C HIS A 177 9.90 9.21 -6.72
N ASP A 178 8.99 10.13 -7.08
CA ASP A 178 9.33 11.42 -7.69
C ASP A 178 10.22 12.26 -6.75
N LEU A 179 9.87 12.25 -5.46
CA LEU A 179 10.71 12.87 -4.42
C LEU A 179 12.09 12.23 -4.38
N SER A 180 12.19 10.90 -4.39
CA SER A 180 13.46 10.19 -4.30
C SER A 180 14.37 10.46 -5.49
N LEU A 181 13.83 10.49 -6.70
CA LEU A 181 14.59 10.81 -7.93
C LEU A 181 15.20 12.22 -7.83
N LYS A 182 14.41 13.21 -7.43
CA LYS A 182 14.90 14.60 -7.32
C LYS A 182 15.93 14.75 -6.19
N TYR A 183 15.72 14.07 -5.04
CA TYR A 183 16.69 14.07 -3.93
C TYR A 183 18.03 13.42 -4.32
N SER A 184 18.03 12.34 -5.13
CA SER A 184 19.25 11.70 -5.59
C SER A 184 20.03 12.58 -6.55
N VAL A 185 19.36 13.35 -7.40
CA VAL A 185 20.00 14.31 -8.32
C VAL A 185 20.62 15.49 -7.58
N THR A 186 20.01 15.92 -6.45
CA THR A 186 20.45 17.11 -5.70
C THR A 186 21.45 16.79 -4.57
N GLY A 187 21.53 15.52 -4.11
CA GLY A 187 22.23 15.16 -2.85
C GLY A 187 23.56 14.42 -2.96
N GLU A 188 23.88 13.75 -4.06
CA GLU A 188 25.00 12.79 -4.04
C GLU A 188 26.11 13.00 -5.08
N ARG A 189 25.99 13.90 -6.05
CA ARG A 189 26.98 13.99 -7.14
C ARG A 189 27.97 15.15 -7.10
N LEU A 190 27.84 16.12 -6.19
CA LEU A 190 28.77 17.24 -6.14
C LEU A 190 29.11 17.65 -4.69
N PRO A 191 30.23 17.15 -4.12
CA PRO A 191 30.74 17.63 -2.83
C PRO A 191 31.03 19.14 -2.78
N GLU A 192 31.23 19.76 -3.94
CA GLU A 192 31.66 21.17 -4.07
C GLU A 192 30.53 22.18 -4.25
N MET A 193 29.27 21.75 -4.50
CA MET A 193 28.11 22.66 -4.62
C MET A 193 27.18 22.59 -3.41
N LYS A 194 27.69 22.80 -2.22
CA LYS A 194 26.88 23.16 -1.02
C LYS A 194 26.45 24.64 -1.07
N THR A 195 25.88 25.07 -2.15
CA THR A 195 25.25 26.40 -2.20
C THR A 195 23.80 26.30 -1.75
N LYS A 196 23.33 27.25 -0.95
CA LYS A 196 21.97 27.39 -0.41
C LYS A 196 20.82 27.24 -1.46
N ARG A 197 21.15 27.27 -2.76
CA ARG A 197 20.20 27.19 -3.87
C ARG A 197 19.56 25.81 -4.10
N TYR A 198 20.16 24.71 -3.62
CA TYR A 198 19.70 23.35 -3.88
C TYR A 198 19.21 22.61 -2.62
N SER A 199 18.80 23.35 -1.59
CA SER A 199 18.15 22.72 -0.43
C SER A 199 16.75 22.21 -0.84
N PRO A 200 16.36 20.97 -0.46
CA PRO A 200 15.01 20.45 -0.70
C PRO A 200 13.87 21.35 -0.16
N SER A 201 14.18 22.20 0.80
CA SER A 201 13.26 23.22 1.31
C SER A 201 12.96 24.35 0.32
N ASN A 202 13.82 24.56 -0.69
CA ASN A 202 13.69 25.62 -1.67
C ASN A 202 13.10 25.15 -3.01
N ILE A 203 13.01 23.83 -3.23
CA ILE A 203 12.43 23.26 -4.45
C ILE A 203 10.93 23.06 -4.25
N ARG A 204 10.13 23.61 -5.17
CA ARG A 204 8.67 23.45 -5.15
C ARG A 204 8.24 22.10 -5.71
N ILE A 205 7.18 21.54 -5.16
CA ILE A 205 6.66 20.22 -5.61
C ILE A 205 6.19 20.26 -7.06
N MET A 206 5.74 21.40 -7.56
CA MET A 206 5.28 21.55 -8.95
C MET A 206 6.35 21.29 -10.02
N GLU A 207 7.65 21.22 -9.62
CA GLU A 207 8.74 20.84 -10.52
C GLU A 207 8.80 19.33 -10.79
N VAL A 208 8.14 18.52 -9.95
CA VAL A 208 8.21 17.06 -10.00
C VAL A 208 6.84 16.38 -9.99
N VAL A 209 5.76 17.14 -9.93
CA VAL A 209 4.40 16.60 -9.89
C VAL A 209 4.03 15.97 -11.24
N GLU A 210 3.43 14.78 -11.22
CA GLU A 210 2.78 14.17 -12.38
C GLU A 210 1.42 14.84 -12.60
N ARG A 211 1.31 15.63 -13.66
CA ARG A 211 0.12 16.43 -13.96
C ARG A 211 -1.02 15.61 -14.56
N ASN A 212 -0.69 14.52 -15.24
CA ASN A 212 -1.65 13.66 -15.90
C ASN A 212 -1.58 12.21 -15.36
N PRO A 213 -1.84 12.01 -14.05
CA PRO A 213 -1.81 10.67 -13.49
C PRO A 213 -2.89 9.80 -14.13
N VAL A 214 -2.63 8.49 -14.19
CA VAL A 214 -3.63 7.55 -14.67
C VAL A 214 -4.83 7.55 -13.74
N THR A 215 -6.02 7.75 -14.29
CA THR A 215 -7.29 7.82 -13.57
C THR A 215 -8.24 6.73 -14.03
N ILE A 216 -9.11 6.28 -13.12
CA ILE A 216 -10.25 5.42 -13.41
C ILE A 216 -11.49 5.98 -12.74
N ASN A 217 -12.68 5.60 -13.23
CA ASN A 217 -13.93 5.95 -12.56
C ASN A 217 -14.13 5.08 -11.30
N ALA A 218 -14.78 5.64 -10.28
CA ALA A 218 -15.10 4.93 -9.05
C ALA A 218 -15.98 3.67 -9.30
N SER A 219 -16.84 3.72 -10.30
CA SER A 219 -17.70 2.60 -10.73
C SER A 219 -17.00 1.58 -11.63
N SER A 220 -15.76 1.82 -12.06
CA SER A 220 -14.98 0.87 -12.89
C SER A 220 -14.69 -0.42 -12.15
N ASP A 221 -14.55 -1.51 -12.90
CA ASP A 221 -14.12 -2.79 -12.33
C ASP A 221 -12.64 -2.75 -11.91
N LEU A 222 -12.29 -3.48 -10.84
CA LEU A 222 -10.90 -3.62 -10.43
C LEU A 222 -10.00 -4.20 -11.51
N ALA A 223 -10.56 -5.01 -12.42
CA ALA A 223 -9.85 -5.54 -13.58
C ALA A 223 -9.35 -4.42 -14.49
N GLU A 224 -10.12 -3.32 -14.66
CA GLU A 224 -9.68 -2.16 -15.44
C GLU A 224 -8.50 -1.45 -14.77
N ALA A 225 -8.60 -1.20 -13.45
CA ALA A 225 -7.49 -0.64 -12.68
C ALA A 225 -6.22 -1.49 -12.77
N ALA A 226 -6.35 -2.80 -12.59
CA ALA A 226 -5.24 -3.74 -12.69
C ALA A 226 -4.61 -3.76 -14.09
N ARG A 227 -5.42 -3.69 -15.16
CA ARG A 227 -4.96 -3.60 -16.54
C ARG A 227 -4.12 -2.34 -16.76
N GLN A 228 -4.64 -1.16 -16.37
CA GLN A 228 -3.90 0.10 -16.45
C GLN A 228 -2.58 0.05 -15.67
N MET A 229 -2.59 -0.57 -14.48
CA MET A 229 -1.36 -0.73 -13.68
C MET A 229 -0.33 -1.61 -14.40
N VAL A 230 -0.76 -2.71 -15.02
CA VAL A 230 0.12 -3.64 -15.74
C VAL A 230 0.67 -3.01 -17.02
N GLU A 231 -0.20 -2.43 -17.87
CA GLU A 231 0.17 -1.86 -19.16
C GLU A 231 1.13 -0.67 -19.02
N ARG A 232 0.92 0.14 -17.99
CA ARG A 232 1.74 1.34 -17.74
C ARG A 232 2.87 1.12 -16.74
N SER A 233 3.04 -0.11 -16.24
CA SER A 233 4.04 -0.46 -15.22
C SER A 233 3.96 0.42 -13.97
N ILE A 234 2.75 0.82 -13.55
CA ILE A 234 2.49 1.65 -12.39
C ILE A 234 1.81 0.84 -11.27
N SER A 235 2.05 1.19 -10.03
CA SER A 235 1.51 0.46 -8.87
C SER A 235 0.27 1.08 -8.25
N SER A 236 -0.31 2.10 -8.90
CA SER A 236 -1.53 2.77 -8.42
C SER A 236 -2.19 3.59 -9.52
N VAL A 237 -3.48 3.80 -9.37
CA VAL A 237 -4.30 4.70 -10.17
C VAL A 237 -5.11 5.63 -9.26
N LEU A 238 -5.39 6.83 -9.73
CA LEU A 238 -6.26 7.78 -9.06
C LEU A 238 -7.71 7.42 -9.40
N VAL A 239 -8.57 7.37 -8.39
CA VAL A 239 -10.00 7.09 -8.58
C VAL A 239 -10.76 8.42 -8.56
N GLN A 240 -11.61 8.61 -9.56
CA GLN A 240 -12.42 9.82 -9.70
C GLN A 240 -13.92 9.52 -9.81
N SER A 241 -14.73 10.47 -9.38
CA SER A 241 -16.17 10.46 -9.56
C SER A 241 -16.63 11.86 -9.96
N GLY A 242 -17.37 11.98 -11.07
CA GLY A 242 -17.75 13.28 -11.61
C GLY A 242 -16.56 14.20 -11.92
N GLY A 243 -15.45 13.64 -12.42
CA GLY A 243 -14.23 14.39 -12.72
C GLY A 243 -13.39 14.83 -11.50
N LYS A 244 -13.82 14.51 -10.27
CA LYS A 244 -13.12 14.88 -9.03
C LYS A 244 -12.39 13.67 -8.44
N PRO A 245 -11.15 13.82 -7.97
CA PRO A 245 -10.45 12.77 -7.25
C PRO A 245 -11.17 12.41 -5.94
N VAL A 246 -11.53 11.14 -5.76
CA VAL A 246 -12.26 10.64 -4.59
C VAL A 246 -11.49 9.58 -3.81
N GLY A 247 -10.52 8.93 -4.46
CA GLY A 247 -9.75 7.86 -3.83
C GLY A 247 -8.48 7.53 -4.59
N MET A 248 -7.68 6.63 -4.00
CA MET A 248 -6.49 6.05 -4.59
C MET A 248 -6.61 4.54 -4.53
N LEU A 249 -6.30 3.86 -5.62
CA LEU A 249 -6.26 2.41 -5.69
C LEU A 249 -4.84 1.96 -6.01
N THR A 250 -4.31 1.06 -5.20
CA THR A 250 -2.97 0.48 -5.37
C THR A 250 -3.06 -1.03 -5.58
N VAL A 251 -1.98 -1.65 -6.06
CA VAL A 251 -1.89 -3.13 -6.13
C VAL A 251 -2.19 -3.74 -4.76
N PHE A 252 -1.74 -3.10 -3.66
CA PHE A 252 -1.98 -3.62 -2.33
C PHE A 252 -3.47 -3.57 -1.94
N ASP A 253 -4.20 -2.53 -2.35
CA ASP A 253 -5.65 -2.42 -2.11
C ASP A 253 -6.41 -3.54 -2.81
N ILE A 254 -6.01 -3.88 -4.04
CA ILE A 254 -6.57 -5.01 -4.80
C ILE A 254 -6.34 -6.32 -4.05
N LEU A 255 -5.10 -6.59 -3.60
CA LEU A 255 -4.78 -7.81 -2.87
C LEU A 255 -5.54 -7.91 -1.55
N GLU A 256 -5.66 -6.79 -0.82
CA GLU A 256 -6.39 -6.73 0.44
C GLU A 256 -7.88 -7.04 0.24
N SER A 257 -8.49 -6.46 -0.79
CA SER A 257 -9.89 -6.73 -1.14
C SER A 257 -10.12 -8.20 -1.52
N LEU A 258 -9.17 -8.82 -2.21
CA LEU A 258 -9.24 -10.24 -2.55
C LEU A 258 -9.12 -11.13 -1.31
N VAL A 259 -8.17 -10.84 -0.41
CA VAL A 259 -8.05 -11.58 0.86
C VAL A 259 -9.34 -11.46 1.66
N ALA A 260 -9.87 -10.25 1.79
CA ALA A 260 -11.12 -10.01 2.49
C ALA A 260 -12.29 -10.76 1.85
N LYS A 261 -12.46 -10.68 0.52
CA LYS A 261 -13.57 -11.34 -0.20
C LYS A 261 -13.54 -12.85 -0.08
N ARG A 262 -12.36 -13.47 -0.11
CA ARG A 262 -12.20 -14.94 -0.05
C ARG A 262 -12.41 -15.51 1.36
N GLN A 263 -12.21 -14.71 2.40
CA GLN A 263 -12.43 -15.09 3.80
C GLN A 263 -13.76 -14.59 4.37
N ILE A 264 -14.49 -13.73 3.65
CA ILE A 264 -15.77 -13.13 4.09
C ILE A 264 -16.89 -14.16 4.29
N SER A 265 -16.77 -15.39 3.81
CA SER A 265 -17.76 -16.41 4.19
C SER A 265 -17.79 -16.70 5.70
N GLU A 266 -16.75 -16.31 6.47
CA GLU A 266 -16.67 -16.60 7.90
C GLU A 266 -16.09 -15.49 8.81
N ARG A 267 -15.26 -14.53 8.34
CA ARG A 267 -14.58 -13.55 9.22
C ARG A 267 -14.47 -12.16 8.60
N LYS A 268 -14.94 -11.14 9.33
CA LYS A 268 -14.77 -9.73 8.95
C LYS A 268 -13.49 -9.08 9.50
N VAL A 269 -12.74 -9.74 10.35
CA VAL A 269 -11.59 -9.20 11.09
C VAL A 269 -10.31 -9.90 10.67
N PHE A 270 -9.32 -9.11 10.22
CA PHE A 270 -8.01 -9.58 9.79
C PHE A 270 -6.90 -8.86 10.55
N ILE A 271 -5.99 -9.63 11.14
CA ILE A 271 -4.84 -9.13 11.90
C ILE A 271 -3.57 -9.59 11.22
N SER A 272 -2.59 -8.69 11.11
CA SER A 272 -1.30 -8.96 10.47
C SER A 272 -0.17 -8.20 11.18
N GLY A 273 1.08 -8.65 10.98
CA GLY A 273 2.25 -8.00 11.55
C GLY A 273 2.53 -8.34 13.01
N LEU A 274 1.86 -9.37 13.56
CA LEU A 274 2.17 -9.90 14.87
C LEU A 274 3.59 -10.47 14.89
N ASP A 275 4.33 -10.17 15.93
CA ASP A 275 5.63 -10.76 16.26
C ASP A 275 5.51 -11.69 17.48
N ASN A 276 6.60 -12.32 17.90
CA ASN A 276 6.59 -13.27 19.02
C ASN A 276 6.08 -12.68 20.35
N TYR A 277 6.05 -11.34 20.47
CA TYR A 277 5.57 -10.65 21.69
C TYR A 277 4.13 -10.19 21.58
N THR A 278 3.59 -10.10 20.39
CA THR A 278 2.22 -9.63 20.14
C THR A 278 1.30 -10.77 19.74
N TYR A 279 1.84 -11.95 19.42
CA TYR A 279 1.07 -13.12 19.00
C TYR A 279 0.13 -13.61 20.11
N GLU A 280 0.55 -13.54 21.38
CA GLU A 280 -0.27 -13.93 22.54
C GLU A 280 -1.55 -13.09 22.70
N TYR A 281 -1.57 -11.87 22.11
CA TYR A 281 -2.73 -10.97 22.15
C TYR A 281 -3.65 -11.14 20.93
N GLU A 282 -3.42 -12.09 20.03
CA GLU A 282 -4.19 -12.20 18.78
C GLU A 282 -5.68 -12.41 19.06
N ASP A 283 -6.05 -13.25 20.00
CA ASP A 283 -7.45 -13.57 20.32
C ASP A 283 -8.16 -12.36 20.94
N ASP A 284 -7.53 -11.66 21.87
CA ASP A 284 -8.07 -10.44 22.51
C ASP A 284 -8.25 -9.31 21.49
N LEU A 285 -7.27 -9.16 20.58
CA LEU A 285 -7.33 -8.19 19.48
C LEU A 285 -8.49 -8.51 18.52
N ARG A 286 -8.68 -9.79 18.23
CA ARG A 286 -9.75 -10.28 17.36
C ARG A 286 -11.12 -10.05 17.99
N GLU A 287 -11.28 -10.34 19.26
CA GLU A 287 -12.52 -10.10 20.01
C GLU A 287 -12.86 -8.60 20.07
N THR A 288 -11.85 -7.78 20.38
CA THR A 288 -12.01 -6.30 20.42
C THR A 288 -12.45 -5.75 19.07
N LEU A 289 -11.85 -6.22 17.97
CA LEU A 289 -12.21 -5.79 16.62
C LEU A 289 -13.61 -6.30 16.20
N ASN A 290 -13.98 -7.54 16.54
CA ASN A 290 -15.31 -8.07 16.28
C ASN A 290 -16.39 -7.24 17.04
N THR A 291 -16.13 -6.93 18.30
CA THR A 291 -17.00 -6.07 19.10
C THR A 291 -17.15 -4.68 18.49
N PHE A 292 -16.06 -4.12 17.97
CA PHE A 292 -16.08 -2.83 17.26
C PHE A 292 -16.90 -2.89 15.97
N VAL A 293 -16.71 -3.92 15.14
CA VAL A 293 -17.50 -4.13 13.91
C VAL A 293 -18.99 -4.22 14.25
N ASN A 294 -19.35 -5.04 15.25
CA ASN A 294 -20.75 -5.20 15.69
C ASN A 294 -21.35 -3.88 16.18
N LYS A 295 -20.57 -3.04 16.89
CA LYS A 295 -21.02 -1.69 17.30
C LYS A 295 -21.24 -0.75 16.13
N LEU A 296 -20.40 -0.82 15.09
CA LEU A 296 -20.58 -0.01 13.89
C LEU A 296 -21.81 -0.43 13.09
N GLU A 297 -22.08 -1.73 12.97
CA GLU A 297 -23.21 -2.25 12.22
C GLU A 297 -24.57 -1.97 12.90
N LYS A 298 -24.60 -1.63 14.18
CA LYS A 298 -25.79 -1.09 14.87
C LYS A 298 -26.13 0.34 14.40
N ILE A 299 -25.21 1.04 13.75
CA ILE A 299 -25.48 2.37 13.20
C ILE A 299 -26.27 2.21 11.88
N LYS A 300 -27.47 2.81 11.82
CA LYS A 300 -28.35 2.73 10.64
C LYS A 300 -27.59 3.01 9.32
N ASN A 301 -27.72 2.13 8.35
CA ASN A 301 -27.11 2.18 7.03
C ASN A 301 -25.56 2.00 7.02
N ILE A 302 -24.96 1.47 8.06
CA ILE A 302 -23.58 1.04 8.06
C ILE A 302 -23.53 -0.48 7.97
N LYS A 303 -22.87 -0.97 6.91
CA LYS A 303 -22.52 -2.39 6.74
C LYS A 303 -21.01 -2.49 6.56
N VAL A 304 -20.34 -3.18 7.46
CA VAL A 304 -18.89 -3.37 7.41
C VAL A 304 -18.60 -4.57 6.52
N ASN A 305 -17.78 -4.37 5.50
CA ASN A 305 -17.26 -5.46 4.68
C ASN A 305 -16.15 -6.19 5.41
N TYR A 306 -15.13 -5.44 5.87
CA TYR A 306 -14.04 -5.97 6.68
C TYR A 306 -13.31 -4.86 7.43
N ILE A 307 -12.55 -5.27 8.44
CA ILE A 307 -11.51 -4.46 9.10
C ILE A 307 -10.19 -5.22 9.10
N THR A 308 -9.12 -4.55 8.68
CA THR A 308 -7.76 -5.09 8.82
C THR A 308 -7.00 -4.28 9.85
N LEU A 309 -6.23 -4.95 10.70
CA LEU A 309 -5.31 -4.35 11.65
C LEU A 309 -3.90 -4.86 11.36
N HIS A 310 -3.00 -3.97 11.02
CA HIS A 310 -1.57 -4.27 10.92
C HIS A 310 -0.85 -3.68 12.12
N ILE A 311 -0.13 -4.54 12.86
CA ILE A 311 0.64 -4.17 14.04
C ILE A 311 2.12 -4.22 13.70
N LYS A 312 2.84 -3.17 14.07
CA LYS A 312 4.31 -3.14 13.98
C LYS A 312 4.87 -2.63 15.29
N ARG A 313 5.67 -3.48 15.95
CA ARG A 313 6.43 -3.05 17.11
C ARG A 313 7.63 -2.21 16.66
N ILE A 314 7.80 -1.01 17.22
CA ILE A 314 8.88 -0.08 16.86
C ILE A 314 10.03 -0.19 17.85
N LYS A 315 9.69 -0.29 19.14
CA LYS A 315 10.61 -0.45 20.28
C LYS A 315 9.97 -1.40 21.29
N THR A 316 10.68 -1.72 22.36
CA THR A 316 10.23 -2.66 23.39
C THR A 316 8.81 -2.39 23.92
N LYS A 317 8.36 -1.13 23.94
CA LYS A 317 7.04 -0.71 24.42
C LYS A 317 6.31 0.23 23.47
N SER A 318 6.70 0.33 22.20
CA SER A 318 6.06 1.24 21.25
C SER A 318 5.54 0.49 20.03
N TYR A 319 4.29 0.73 19.71
CA TYR A 319 3.57 0.08 18.62
C TYR A 319 3.10 1.09 17.59
N GLU A 320 3.13 0.69 16.35
CA GLU A 320 2.48 1.33 15.23
C GLU A 320 1.30 0.46 14.80
N LEU A 321 0.11 1.01 14.85
CA LEU A 321 -1.12 0.37 14.41
C LEU A 321 -1.60 1.02 13.12
N GLN A 322 -1.87 0.22 12.12
CA GLN A 322 -2.54 0.65 10.90
C GLN A 322 -3.83 -0.15 10.75
N ALA A 323 -4.96 0.52 10.72
CA ALA A 323 -6.24 -0.12 10.43
C ALA A 323 -6.80 0.37 9.09
N ARG A 324 -7.48 -0.54 8.39
CA ARG A 324 -8.29 -0.26 7.20
C ARG A 324 -9.66 -0.84 7.43
N LEU A 325 -10.65 0.01 7.36
CA LEU A 325 -12.06 -0.32 7.55
C LEU A 325 -12.79 -0.13 6.23
N SER A 326 -13.26 -1.21 5.63
CA SER A 326 -14.09 -1.17 4.43
C SER A 326 -15.56 -1.20 4.81
N ILE A 327 -16.30 -0.23 4.31
CA ILE A 327 -17.72 -0.06 4.58
C ILE A 327 -18.48 0.00 3.27
N ASP A 328 -19.53 -0.80 3.15
CA ASP A 328 -20.41 -0.77 1.99
C ASP A 328 -20.88 0.66 1.70
N LYS A 329 -20.84 1.08 0.43
CA LYS A 329 -21.22 2.43 -0.06
C LYS A 329 -20.35 3.60 0.41
N TYR A 330 -19.40 3.38 1.34
CA TYR A 330 -18.53 4.45 1.88
C TYR A 330 -17.05 4.27 1.56
N GLY A 331 -16.66 3.12 0.93
CA GLY A 331 -15.28 2.82 0.58
C GLY A 331 -14.45 2.39 1.78
N THR A 332 -13.12 2.54 1.67
CA THR A 332 -12.17 2.09 2.69
C THR A 332 -11.51 3.27 3.40
N ILE A 333 -11.70 3.35 4.71
CA ILE A 333 -11.07 4.35 5.58
C ILE A 333 -9.77 3.76 6.14
N THR A 334 -8.65 4.44 5.91
CA THR A 334 -7.34 4.04 6.47
C THR A 334 -6.96 4.98 7.61
N MET A 335 -6.43 4.38 8.69
CA MET A 335 -5.92 5.11 9.84
C MET A 335 -4.63 4.52 10.37
N HIS A 336 -3.82 5.41 10.94
CA HIS A 336 -2.57 5.06 11.61
C HIS A 336 -2.52 5.72 12.98
N ILE A 337 -1.96 5.01 13.94
CA ILE A 337 -1.68 5.57 15.26
C ILE A 337 -0.38 5.00 15.82
N TYR A 338 0.27 5.78 16.67
CA TYR A 338 1.38 5.34 17.49
C TYR A 338 0.97 5.31 18.95
N GLY A 339 1.44 4.35 19.71
CA GLY A 339 1.21 4.28 21.14
C GLY A 339 2.27 3.45 21.85
N GLU A 340 2.44 3.72 23.14
CA GLU A 340 3.36 2.99 24.00
C GLU A 340 2.76 1.69 24.55
N LYS A 341 1.45 1.59 24.62
CA LYS A 341 0.71 0.40 25.06
C LYS A 341 -0.25 -0.02 23.96
N LEU A 342 -0.23 -1.30 23.60
CA LEU A 342 -1.00 -1.87 22.51
C LEU A 342 -2.52 -1.66 22.70
N ASP A 343 -3.03 -1.93 23.88
CA ASP A 343 -4.44 -1.77 24.27
C ASP A 343 -4.94 -0.33 24.13
N ARG A 344 -4.17 0.64 24.66
CA ARG A 344 -4.52 2.07 24.58
C ARG A 344 -4.44 2.59 23.14
N ALA A 345 -3.41 2.18 22.40
CA ALA A 345 -3.26 2.53 20.99
C ALA A 345 -4.44 2.00 20.17
N LEU A 346 -4.83 0.73 20.39
CA LEU A 346 -5.98 0.14 19.72
C LEU A 346 -7.29 0.89 20.07
N ALA A 347 -7.54 1.16 21.33
CA ALA A 347 -8.73 1.90 21.77
C ALA A 347 -8.83 3.28 21.11
N SER A 348 -7.72 4.02 21.08
CA SER A 348 -7.65 5.34 20.42
C SER A 348 -7.87 5.23 18.89
N LEU A 349 -7.28 4.22 18.25
CA LEU A 349 -7.47 3.94 16.81
C LEU A 349 -8.96 3.70 16.50
N LEU A 350 -9.61 2.82 17.24
CA LEU A 350 -11.00 2.44 17.03
C LEU A 350 -11.97 3.60 17.32
N SER A 351 -11.71 4.38 18.36
CA SER A 351 -12.50 5.59 18.66
C SER A 351 -12.43 6.61 17.51
N THR A 352 -11.24 6.85 17.00
CA THR A 352 -11.04 7.79 15.88
C THR A 352 -11.65 7.27 14.57
N LEU A 353 -11.56 5.95 14.30
CA LEU A 353 -12.25 5.32 13.18
C LEU A 353 -13.77 5.51 13.26
N LYS A 354 -14.37 5.26 14.42
CA LYS A 354 -15.81 5.45 14.64
C LYS A 354 -16.23 6.89 14.34
N ASN A 355 -15.49 7.88 14.84
CA ASN A 355 -15.79 9.29 14.59
C ASN A 355 -15.67 9.66 13.11
N LYS A 356 -14.70 9.11 12.39
CA LYS A 356 -14.59 9.29 10.93
C LYS A 356 -15.79 8.69 10.22
N VAL A 357 -16.21 7.48 10.55
CA VAL A 357 -17.40 6.83 9.95
C VAL A 357 -18.63 7.69 10.10
N ILE A 358 -18.87 8.24 11.32
CA ILE A 358 -20.01 9.12 11.59
C ILE A 358 -19.95 10.38 10.71
N LYS A 359 -18.78 11.06 10.66
CA LYS A 359 -18.59 12.26 9.83
C LYS A 359 -18.80 11.99 8.33
N TYR A 360 -18.37 10.84 7.82
CA TYR A 360 -18.59 10.44 6.42
C TYR A 360 -20.07 10.24 6.13
N LYS A 361 -20.79 9.58 7.04
CA LYS A 361 -22.23 9.40 6.93
C LYS A 361 -22.96 10.74 6.88
N GLU A 362 -22.63 11.68 7.74
CA GLU A 362 -23.22 13.01 7.81
C GLU A 362 -22.96 13.83 6.53
N LYS A 363 -21.72 13.86 6.04
CA LYS A 363 -21.37 14.54 4.78
C LYS A 363 -22.16 14.00 3.59
N ARG A 364 -22.31 12.68 3.47
CA ARG A 364 -23.05 12.07 2.35
C ARG A 364 -24.54 12.36 2.41
N ILE A 365 -25.13 12.51 3.60
CA ILE A 365 -26.51 12.95 3.80
C ILE A 365 -26.68 14.40 3.33
N ILE A 366 -25.71 15.27 3.57
CA ILE A 366 -25.72 16.67 3.12
C ILE A 366 -25.64 16.73 1.60
N PHE A 367 -24.75 15.97 0.95
CA PHE A 367 -24.61 15.91 -0.50
C PHE A 367 -25.85 15.29 -1.20
N SER A 368 -26.52 14.32 -0.59
CA SER A 368 -27.75 13.75 -1.15
C SER A 368 -28.98 14.67 -1.00
N LYS A 369 -28.95 15.60 -0.05
CA LYS A 369 -29.99 16.63 0.13
C LYS A 369 -29.76 17.89 -0.69
N SER A 370 -28.55 18.10 -1.23
CA SER A 370 -28.18 19.22 -2.08
C SER A 370 -28.04 18.84 -3.56
N ALA A 371 -28.61 17.73 -4.00
CA ALA A 371 -28.80 17.44 -5.42
C ALA A 371 -29.73 18.50 -6.01
N PRO A 372 -29.37 19.15 -7.12
CA PRO A 372 -30.22 20.17 -7.72
C PRO A 372 -31.55 19.56 -8.11
N VAL A 373 -32.62 20.28 -7.83
CA VAL A 373 -33.94 20.08 -8.41
C VAL A 373 -33.74 20.02 -9.92
N SER A 374 -34.24 18.97 -10.57
CA SER A 374 -34.20 18.81 -12.03
C SER A 374 -34.81 20.03 -12.71
N ASP A 375 -34.16 20.50 -13.79
CA ASP A 375 -34.59 21.65 -14.63
C ASP A 375 -35.96 21.47 -15.33
N ASP A 376 -36.79 20.52 -14.92
CA ASP A 376 -38.09 20.22 -15.50
C ASP A 376 -39.29 20.97 -14.83
N GLU A 377 -39.04 21.88 -13.88
CA GLU A 377 -40.09 22.69 -13.24
C GLU A 377 -40.06 24.19 -13.58
N ILE A 378 -39.34 24.61 -14.64
CA ILE A 378 -39.37 25.99 -15.13
C ILE A 378 -39.98 26.02 -16.55
N ALA A 379 -41.08 25.33 -16.76
CA ALA A 379 -41.92 25.47 -17.95
C ALA A 379 -43.36 25.09 -17.60
N ALA A 380 -44.01 25.91 -16.81
CA ALA A 380 -45.48 26.01 -16.73
C ALA A 380 -45.85 27.44 -16.30
#